data_e8bf607c7e4231aa55c2862ed8b2f070
#
_entry.id   e8bf607c7e4231aa55c2862ed8b2f070
#
_cell.length_a   1.000
_cell.length_b   1.000
_cell.length_c   1.000
_cell.angle_alpha   90.00
_cell.angle_beta   90.00
_cell.angle_gamma   90.00
#
_symmetry.space_group_name_H-M   'P 1'
#
loop_
_entity.id
_entity.type
_entity.pdbx_description
1 polymer ?
#
loop_
_entity_poly.entity_id
_entity_poly.type
_entity_poly.pdbx_seq_one_letter_code
_entity_poly.pdbx_strand_id
1 'polypeptide(L)'
;MKIILVIADEKGRNSVFVTDDLRVYSLKKAVQLAKEKKFSGVYPVQRRSGAYLRTSRNVPKEKQLETLAISSSRLFSFANSASSVLSHLAFSQYLRLRERALKRKESRPYIYIGTIAHLSKKTARKRLKEYQTLIFEAAKRFEVDPYLLGAIIIDELARFVSFEDVLEKLTVFHMEKDVSAGIAQVKIETARGLIKDGYFNPDPKDPRLSPEKVEKTLRKDLYEYVKQPKYNIFFAAAHMRALIDRWKEFVDLRERPEIIATLYSIGRGKPPHGSPQPNKRGLQIAGEFYKLSREWFS
;
A
#
# COMPACT_ATOMS: atom_id res chain seq x y z
N MET A 1 -23.07 1.40 10.31
CA MET A 1 -21.65 1.09 10.10
C MET A 1 -21.07 0.54 11.40
N LYS A 2 -20.19 -0.44 11.30
CA LYS A 2 -19.47 -1.00 12.47
C LYS A 2 -18.00 -0.65 12.35
N ILE A 3 -17.38 -0.26 13.46
CA ILE A 3 -15.92 -0.08 13.50
C ILE A 3 -15.30 -1.49 13.56
N ILE A 4 -14.33 -1.75 12.68
CA ILE A 4 -13.63 -3.04 12.55
C ILE A 4 -12.14 -2.92 12.91
N LEU A 5 -11.60 -1.69 12.96
CA LEU A 5 -10.23 -1.40 13.32
C LEU A 5 -10.14 -0.01 13.92
N VAL A 6 -9.28 0.14 14.90
CA VAL A 6 -8.91 1.42 15.50
C VAL A 6 -7.40 1.56 15.48
N ILE A 7 -6.91 2.75 15.17
CA ILE A 7 -5.48 3.07 15.27
C ILE A 7 -5.31 4.04 16.43
N ALA A 8 -4.51 3.63 17.40
CA ALA A 8 -4.14 4.45 18.52
C ALA A 8 -2.82 5.18 18.25
N ASP A 9 -2.73 6.42 18.71
CA ASP A 9 -1.46 7.17 18.72
C ASP A 9 -0.46 6.55 19.70
N GLU A 10 0.75 7.09 19.77
CA GLU A 10 1.82 6.61 20.67
C GLU A 10 1.47 6.71 22.16
N LYS A 11 0.51 7.55 22.51
CA LYS A 11 -0.04 7.68 23.86
C LYS A 11 -1.23 6.76 24.12
N GLY A 12 -1.52 5.82 23.20
CA GLY A 12 -2.64 4.89 23.32
C GLY A 12 -4.02 5.51 23.08
N ARG A 13 -4.11 6.73 22.53
CA ARG A 13 -5.40 7.38 22.26
C ARG A 13 -5.90 7.03 20.86
N ASN A 14 -7.12 6.57 20.76
CA ASN A 14 -7.76 6.23 19.49
C ASN A 14 -7.88 7.46 18.59
N SER A 15 -7.23 7.45 17.44
CA SER A 15 -7.10 8.59 16.53
C SER A 15 -7.76 8.38 15.18
N VAL A 16 -7.80 7.13 14.67
CA VAL A 16 -8.37 6.76 13.39
C VAL A 16 -9.26 5.53 13.55
N PHE A 17 -10.37 5.49 12.78
CA PHE A 17 -11.38 4.44 12.84
C PHE A 17 -11.68 3.93 11.44
N VAL A 18 -11.63 2.63 11.25
CA VAL A 18 -11.99 1.96 9.99
C VAL A 18 -13.30 1.20 10.19
N THR A 19 -14.19 1.30 9.24
CA THR A 19 -15.52 0.71 9.29
C THR A 19 -15.67 -0.52 8.40
N ASP A 20 -16.77 -1.26 8.60
CA ASP A 20 -17.11 -2.48 7.86
C ASP A 20 -17.34 -2.26 6.34
N ASP A 21 -17.54 -1.01 5.92
CA ASP A 21 -17.57 -0.57 4.52
C ASP A 21 -16.20 -0.04 4.05
N LEU A 22 -15.13 -0.29 4.82
CA LEU A 22 -13.74 0.06 4.55
C LEU A 22 -13.48 1.58 4.43
N ARG A 23 -14.33 2.40 5.01
CA ARG A 23 -14.11 3.84 5.11
C ARG A 23 -13.28 4.18 6.34
N VAL A 24 -12.49 5.20 6.20
CA VAL A 24 -11.56 5.68 7.23
C VAL A 24 -12.02 7.04 7.75
N TYR A 25 -12.07 7.16 9.08
CA TYR A 25 -12.52 8.37 9.75
C TYR A 25 -11.51 8.84 10.78
N SER A 26 -11.20 10.15 10.76
CA SER A 26 -10.48 10.78 11.87
C SER A 26 -11.37 10.78 13.14
N LEU A 27 -10.77 10.93 14.31
CA LEU A 27 -11.51 11.04 15.58
C LEU A 27 -12.63 12.09 15.51
N LYS A 28 -12.34 13.29 14.99
CA LYS A 28 -13.33 14.38 14.85
C LYS A 28 -14.54 13.93 14.03
N LYS A 29 -14.30 13.29 12.88
CA LYS A 29 -15.38 12.82 11.99
C LYS A 29 -16.12 11.62 12.58
N ALA A 30 -15.41 10.69 13.22
CA ALA A 30 -16.00 9.55 13.88
C ALA A 30 -16.91 9.96 15.05
N VAL A 31 -16.50 10.94 15.86
CA VAL A 31 -17.34 11.50 16.93
C VAL A 31 -18.60 12.15 16.35
N GLN A 32 -18.50 12.90 15.25
CA GLN A 32 -19.66 13.47 14.58
C GLN A 32 -20.64 12.38 14.14
N LEU A 33 -20.15 11.34 13.44
CA LEU A 33 -20.99 10.24 12.96
C LEU A 33 -21.62 9.43 14.10
N ALA A 34 -20.93 9.30 15.23
CA ALA A 34 -21.48 8.67 16.42
C ALA A 34 -22.60 9.50 17.07
N LYS A 35 -22.48 10.84 17.09
CA LYS A 35 -23.57 11.76 17.49
C LYS A 35 -24.79 11.59 16.58
N GLU A 36 -24.56 11.40 15.28
CA GLU A 36 -25.60 11.13 14.29
C GLU A 36 -26.14 9.68 14.33
N LYS A 37 -25.74 8.88 15.34
CA LYS A 37 -26.12 7.45 15.52
C LYS A 37 -25.80 6.56 14.30
N LYS A 38 -24.82 6.94 13.47
CA LYS A 38 -24.43 6.17 12.28
C LYS A 38 -23.51 4.99 12.58
N PHE A 39 -22.90 4.95 13.77
CA PHE A 39 -22.14 3.80 14.26
C PHE A 39 -22.96 2.95 15.22
N SER A 40 -22.85 1.63 15.08
CA SER A 40 -23.40 0.69 16.04
C SER A 40 -22.33 0.28 17.06
N GLY A 41 -22.74 0.17 18.32
CA GLY A 41 -21.89 -0.35 19.39
C GLY A 41 -20.91 0.65 20.02
N VAL A 42 -20.98 1.91 19.63
CA VAL A 42 -20.16 2.99 20.21
C VAL A 42 -20.98 4.27 20.40
N TYR A 43 -20.52 5.09 21.35
CA TYR A 43 -21.11 6.39 21.62
C TYR A 43 -20.03 7.44 21.91
N PRO A 44 -20.29 8.73 21.62
CA PRO A 44 -19.36 9.80 21.88
C PRO A 44 -19.39 10.21 23.34
N VAL A 45 -18.22 10.45 23.90
CA VAL A 45 -18.04 10.99 25.26
C VAL A 45 -17.30 12.33 25.15
N GLN A 46 -17.81 13.36 25.84
CA GLN A 46 -17.18 14.67 25.91
C GLN A 46 -16.38 14.78 27.21
N ARG A 47 -15.13 15.25 27.10
CA ARG A 47 -14.27 15.63 28.25
C ARG A 47 -13.73 17.05 28.06
N ARG A 48 -13.16 17.64 29.10
CA ARG A 48 -12.48 18.96 28.99
C ARG A 48 -11.35 18.95 27.94
N SER A 49 -10.67 17.81 27.79
CA SER A 49 -9.58 17.62 26.81
C SER A 49 -10.04 17.29 25.39
N GLY A 50 -11.35 17.23 25.11
CA GLY A 50 -11.90 16.88 23.80
C GLY A 50 -12.90 15.71 23.84
N ALA A 51 -13.48 15.43 22.69
CA ALA A 51 -14.44 14.31 22.53
C ALA A 51 -13.71 13.03 22.06
N TYR A 52 -14.21 11.89 22.51
CA TYR A 52 -13.72 10.57 22.09
C TYR A 52 -14.87 9.56 21.98
N LEU A 53 -14.61 8.39 21.40
CA LEU A 53 -15.59 7.31 21.31
C LEU A 53 -15.38 6.28 22.42
N ARG A 54 -16.46 5.75 22.94
CA ARG A 54 -16.47 4.65 23.90
C ARG A 54 -17.36 3.52 23.41
N THR A 55 -16.95 2.29 23.69
CA THR A 55 -17.75 1.09 23.40
C THR A 55 -18.97 1.01 24.33
N SER A 56 -20.13 0.63 23.79
CA SER A 56 -21.34 0.38 24.56
C SER A 56 -21.21 -0.90 25.38
N ARG A 57 -21.86 -0.95 26.57
CA ARG A 57 -21.71 -2.04 27.54
C ARG A 57 -22.02 -3.44 26.98
N ASN A 58 -22.94 -3.54 26.03
CA ASN A 58 -23.41 -4.82 25.47
C ASN A 58 -22.61 -5.28 24.22
N VAL A 59 -21.45 -4.67 23.94
CA VAL A 59 -20.62 -5.08 22.82
C VAL A 59 -19.68 -6.19 23.26
N PRO A 60 -19.64 -7.35 22.57
CA PRO A 60 -18.72 -8.44 22.86
C PRO A 60 -17.26 -7.96 22.90
N LYS A 61 -16.45 -8.56 23.78
CA LYS A 61 -15.07 -8.12 24.05
C LYS A 61 -14.22 -8.00 22.79
N GLU A 62 -14.37 -8.94 21.87
CA GLU A 62 -13.63 -8.96 20.58
C GLU A 62 -14.02 -7.83 19.61
N LYS A 63 -15.08 -7.08 19.91
CA LYS A 63 -15.57 -5.93 19.11
C LYS A 63 -15.46 -4.61 19.84
N GLN A 64 -14.86 -4.60 21.02
CA GLN A 64 -14.61 -3.37 21.76
C GLN A 64 -13.48 -2.58 21.13
N LEU A 65 -13.54 -1.24 21.21
CA LEU A 65 -12.54 -0.35 20.59
C LEU A 65 -11.14 -0.65 21.08
N GLU A 66 -10.98 -1.03 22.33
CA GLU A 66 -9.70 -1.38 22.95
C GLU A 66 -9.09 -2.65 22.32
N THR A 67 -9.93 -3.64 22.01
CA THR A 67 -9.51 -4.89 21.37
C THR A 67 -9.25 -4.71 19.87
N LEU A 68 -9.96 -3.77 19.24
CA LEU A 68 -9.77 -3.41 17.83
C LEU A 68 -8.62 -2.45 17.62
N ALA A 69 -8.03 -1.91 18.71
CA ALA A 69 -6.98 -0.90 18.63
C ALA A 69 -5.60 -1.52 18.39
N ILE A 70 -4.88 -0.96 17.44
CA ILE A 70 -3.45 -1.19 17.25
C ILE A 70 -2.70 0.14 17.38
N SER A 71 -1.47 0.11 17.91
CA SER A 71 -0.65 1.31 17.95
C SER A 71 -0.17 1.70 16.55
N SER A 72 -0.05 3.00 16.30
CA SER A 72 0.51 3.53 15.06
C SER A 72 1.91 2.96 14.76
N SER A 73 2.78 2.88 15.78
CA SER A 73 4.11 2.26 15.66
C SER A 73 4.06 0.80 15.22
N ARG A 74 3.11 0.03 15.76
CA ARG A 74 2.89 -1.37 15.36
C ARG A 74 2.35 -1.49 13.95
N LEU A 75 1.42 -0.60 13.54
CA LEU A 75 0.94 -0.52 12.18
C LEU A 75 2.08 -0.28 11.20
N PHE A 76 3.00 0.64 11.49
CA PHE A 76 4.17 0.93 10.64
C PHE A 76 5.15 -0.24 10.58
N SER A 77 5.35 -0.98 11.67
CA SER A 77 6.17 -2.21 11.63
C SER A 77 5.55 -3.28 10.72
N PHE A 78 4.23 -3.32 10.64
CA PHE A 78 3.48 -4.24 9.79
C PHE A 78 3.35 -3.78 8.33
N ALA A 79 3.40 -2.48 8.05
CA ALA A 79 3.36 -1.97 6.67
C ALA A 79 4.53 -2.49 5.80
N ASN A 80 5.62 -2.93 6.44
CA ASN A 80 6.72 -3.62 5.77
C ASN A 80 6.42 -5.11 5.44
N SER A 81 5.31 -5.67 5.93
CA SER A 81 4.84 -7.01 5.56
C SER A 81 3.30 -7.02 5.49
N ALA A 82 2.77 -6.66 4.30
CA ALA A 82 1.32 -6.55 4.06
C ALA A 82 0.51 -7.79 4.46
N SER A 83 1.13 -8.98 4.46
CA SER A 83 0.49 -10.22 4.91
C SER A 83 0.27 -10.30 6.42
N SER A 84 1.08 -9.62 7.24
CA SER A 84 0.98 -9.72 8.70
C SER A 84 -0.03 -8.74 9.31
N VAL A 85 -0.33 -7.61 8.63
CA VAL A 85 -1.39 -6.68 9.06
C VAL A 85 -2.74 -7.38 9.05
N LEU A 86 -3.02 -8.15 8.00
CA LEU A 86 -4.27 -8.89 7.85
C LEU A 86 -4.41 -10.05 8.85
N SER A 87 -3.30 -10.67 9.26
CA SER A 87 -3.32 -11.78 10.20
C SER A 87 -3.63 -11.37 11.64
N HIS A 88 -3.37 -10.13 12.02
CA HIS A 88 -3.65 -9.62 13.37
C HIS A 88 -4.92 -8.79 13.50
N LEU A 89 -5.41 -8.22 12.39
CA LEU A 89 -6.58 -7.37 12.36
C LEU A 89 -7.83 -8.19 12.11
N ALA A 90 -8.32 -8.82 13.17
CA ALA A 90 -9.64 -9.45 13.12
C ALA A 90 -9.84 -10.25 11.80
N PHE A 91 -8.82 -11.03 11.42
CA PHE A 91 -8.91 -11.99 10.31
C PHE A 91 -10.23 -12.77 10.36
N SER A 92 -10.69 -13.11 11.56
CA SER A 92 -12.01 -13.69 11.81
C SER A 92 -13.17 -12.75 11.45
N GLN A 93 -13.08 -11.44 11.71
CA GLN A 93 -14.15 -10.49 11.35
C GLN A 93 -14.10 -10.18 9.84
N TYR A 94 -12.91 -10.07 9.27
CA TYR A 94 -12.75 -9.91 7.83
C TYR A 94 -13.24 -11.15 7.06
N LEU A 95 -12.96 -12.37 7.54
CA LEU A 95 -13.50 -13.60 6.97
C LEU A 95 -15.04 -13.65 7.04
N ARG A 96 -15.65 -13.19 8.14
CA ARG A 96 -17.12 -13.09 8.25
C ARG A 96 -17.72 -12.04 7.31
N LEU A 97 -17.06 -10.91 7.11
CA LEU A 97 -17.49 -9.90 6.13
C LEU A 97 -17.36 -10.44 4.69
N ARG A 98 -16.29 -11.17 4.43
CA ARG A 98 -16.07 -11.88 3.16
C ARG A 98 -17.16 -12.94 2.92
N GLU A 99 -17.46 -13.79 3.88
CA GLU A 99 -18.55 -14.77 3.76
C GLU A 99 -19.89 -14.11 3.46
N ARG A 100 -20.18 -12.97 4.10
CA ARG A 100 -21.41 -12.19 3.83
C ARG A 100 -21.38 -11.55 2.44
N ALA A 101 -20.25 -11.03 1.99
CA ALA A 101 -20.07 -10.47 0.65
C ALA A 101 -20.21 -11.55 -0.42
N LEU A 102 -19.66 -12.75 -0.19
CA LEU A 102 -19.77 -13.91 -1.08
C LEU A 102 -21.21 -14.49 -1.08
N LYS A 103 -21.88 -14.54 0.07
CA LYS A 103 -23.28 -15.00 0.20
C LYS A 103 -24.29 -14.02 -0.42
N ARG A 104 -23.96 -12.73 -0.51
CA ARG A 104 -24.79 -11.73 -1.19
C ARG A 104 -24.56 -11.77 -2.69
N LYS A 105 -24.47 -12.83 -3.41
CA LYS A 105 -24.42 -12.92 -4.90
C LYS A 105 -24.25 -11.59 -5.66
N GLU A 106 -23.54 -10.61 -5.09
CA GLU A 106 -23.15 -9.41 -5.77
C GLU A 106 -21.98 -9.80 -6.68
N SER A 107 -22.28 -9.98 -7.94
CA SER A 107 -21.38 -10.30 -9.04
C SER A 107 -20.37 -9.19 -9.35
N ARG A 108 -19.83 -8.54 -8.33
CA ARG A 108 -18.75 -7.57 -8.52
C ARG A 108 -17.43 -8.31 -8.56
N PRO A 109 -16.76 -8.29 -9.71
CA PRO A 109 -15.45 -8.91 -9.80
C PRO A 109 -14.46 -8.12 -8.95
N TYR A 110 -13.87 -8.77 -7.94
CA TYR A 110 -12.85 -8.21 -7.08
C TYR A 110 -11.47 -8.71 -7.49
N ILE A 111 -10.44 -7.96 -7.10
CA ILE A 111 -9.08 -8.44 -7.05
C ILE A 111 -8.90 -9.17 -5.73
N TYR A 112 -8.37 -10.38 -5.80
CA TYR A 112 -8.11 -11.24 -4.65
C TYR A 112 -6.61 -11.36 -4.40
N ILE A 113 -6.22 -11.27 -3.13
CA ILE A 113 -4.87 -11.61 -2.68
C ILE A 113 -5.02 -12.82 -1.76
N GLY A 114 -4.55 -13.98 -2.26
CA GLY A 114 -4.89 -15.26 -1.67
C GLY A 114 -6.40 -15.49 -1.75
N THR A 115 -7.07 -15.62 -0.60
CA THR A 115 -8.52 -15.83 -0.52
C THR A 115 -9.32 -14.57 -0.20
N ILE A 116 -8.67 -13.40 -0.15
CA ILE A 116 -9.25 -12.15 0.36
C ILE A 116 -9.55 -11.18 -0.79
N ALA A 117 -10.79 -10.67 -0.87
CA ALA A 117 -11.17 -9.62 -1.81
C ALA A 117 -10.72 -8.25 -1.28
N HIS A 118 -9.89 -7.54 -2.04
CA HIS A 118 -9.31 -6.26 -1.66
C HIS A 118 -9.94 -5.08 -2.37
N LEU A 119 -9.99 -5.12 -3.70
CA LEU A 119 -10.42 -4.00 -4.53
C LEU A 119 -11.30 -4.50 -5.67
N SER A 120 -12.34 -3.75 -6.05
CA SER A 120 -13.11 -4.11 -7.23
C SER A 120 -12.27 -3.93 -8.50
N LYS A 121 -12.37 -4.87 -9.44
CA LYS A 121 -11.68 -4.79 -10.74
C LYS A 121 -12.04 -3.51 -11.49
N LYS A 122 -13.29 -3.06 -11.38
CA LYS A 122 -13.76 -1.79 -11.99
C LYS A 122 -12.97 -0.60 -11.45
N THR A 123 -12.78 -0.51 -10.13
CA THR A 123 -12.03 0.58 -9.50
C THR A 123 -10.56 0.52 -9.85
N ALA A 124 -9.95 -0.67 -9.78
CA ALA A 124 -8.55 -0.87 -10.16
C ALA A 124 -8.30 -0.51 -11.63
N ARG A 125 -9.17 -0.98 -12.56
CA ARG A 125 -9.10 -0.64 -13.98
C ARG A 125 -9.18 0.86 -14.22
N LYS A 126 -10.14 1.55 -13.57
CA LYS A 126 -10.27 3.00 -13.69
C LYS A 126 -8.98 3.70 -13.27
N ARG A 127 -8.45 3.41 -12.08
CA ARG A 127 -7.20 4.00 -11.57
C ARG A 127 -6.01 3.69 -12.48
N LEU A 128 -5.88 2.44 -12.94
CA LEU A 128 -4.77 2.07 -13.82
C LEU A 128 -4.82 2.82 -15.15
N LYS A 129 -6.02 2.98 -15.74
CA LYS A 129 -6.21 3.73 -16.98
C LYS A 129 -5.89 5.23 -16.85
N GLU A 130 -6.14 5.83 -15.69
CA GLU A 130 -5.77 7.23 -15.40
C GLU A 130 -4.25 7.46 -15.58
N TYR A 131 -3.43 6.42 -15.35
CA TYR A 131 -1.98 6.49 -15.44
C TYR A 131 -1.38 5.74 -16.63
N GLN A 132 -2.20 5.24 -17.55
CA GLN A 132 -1.74 4.43 -18.68
C GLN A 132 -0.62 5.09 -19.46
N THR A 133 -0.77 6.34 -19.87
CA THR A 133 0.27 7.09 -20.61
C THR A 133 1.58 7.14 -19.84
N LEU A 134 1.54 7.49 -18.55
CA LEU A 134 2.74 7.54 -17.70
C LEU A 134 3.41 6.17 -17.54
N ILE A 135 2.61 5.09 -17.45
CA ILE A 135 3.13 3.71 -17.34
C ILE A 135 3.89 3.35 -18.62
N PHE A 136 3.32 3.64 -19.80
CA PHE A 136 3.98 3.34 -21.07
C PHE A 136 5.21 4.24 -21.33
N GLU A 137 5.16 5.52 -20.96
CA GLU A 137 6.32 6.41 -21.02
C GLU A 137 7.47 5.94 -20.12
N ALA A 138 7.16 5.60 -18.87
CA ALA A 138 8.15 5.09 -17.93
C ALA A 138 8.73 3.74 -18.40
N ALA A 139 7.87 2.83 -18.84
CA ALA A 139 8.31 1.53 -19.35
C ALA A 139 9.24 1.65 -20.56
N LYS A 140 8.90 2.53 -21.51
CA LYS A 140 9.76 2.85 -22.66
C LYS A 140 11.09 3.44 -22.24
N ARG A 141 11.09 4.41 -21.31
CA ARG A 141 12.31 5.08 -20.84
C ARG A 141 13.28 4.11 -20.18
N PHE A 142 12.78 3.17 -19.40
CA PHE A 142 13.60 2.23 -18.63
C PHE A 142 13.73 0.84 -19.29
N GLU A 143 13.20 0.67 -20.50
CA GLU A 143 13.23 -0.59 -21.25
C GLU A 143 12.69 -1.76 -20.42
N VAL A 144 11.54 -1.57 -19.80
CA VAL A 144 10.84 -2.60 -19.01
C VAL A 144 9.45 -2.88 -19.60
N ASP A 145 8.88 -4.02 -19.26
CA ASP A 145 7.55 -4.41 -19.74
C ASP A 145 6.45 -3.53 -19.10
N PRO A 146 5.68 -2.75 -19.89
CA PRO A 146 4.61 -1.89 -19.39
C PRO A 146 3.49 -2.67 -18.71
N TYR A 147 3.24 -3.90 -19.15
CA TYR A 147 2.18 -4.74 -18.60
C TYR A 147 2.60 -5.32 -17.25
N LEU A 148 3.88 -5.63 -17.06
CA LEU A 148 4.41 -6.04 -15.77
C LEU A 148 4.42 -4.88 -14.78
N LEU A 149 4.80 -3.67 -15.23
CA LEU A 149 4.71 -2.45 -14.42
C LEU A 149 3.26 -2.18 -14.01
N GLY A 150 2.30 -2.31 -14.93
CA GLY A 150 0.87 -2.22 -14.65
C GLY A 150 0.39 -3.29 -13.66
N ALA A 151 0.88 -4.52 -13.79
CA ALA A 151 0.56 -5.62 -12.88
C ALA A 151 1.06 -5.38 -11.45
N ILE A 152 2.26 -4.83 -11.29
CA ILE A 152 2.81 -4.41 -10.00
C ILE A 152 1.92 -3.32 -9.38
N ILE A 153 1.51 -2.31 -10.18
CA ILE A 153 0.60 -1.26 -9.71
C ILE A 153 -0.77 -1.83 -9.30
N ILE A 154 -1.31 -2.81 -10.04
CA ILE A 154 -2.56 -3.49 -9.65
C ILE A 154 -2.41 -4.18 -8.28
N ASP A 155 -1.30 -4.88 -8.06
CA ASP A 155 -1.04 -5.55 -6.79
C ASP A 155 -0.92 -4.55 -5.64
N GLU A 156 -0.20 -3.45 -5.83
CA GLU A 156 -0.06 -2.41 -4.81
C GLU A 156 -1.41 -1.72 -4.54
N LEU A 157 -2.16 -1.34 -5.55
CA LEU A 157 -3.52 -0.80 -5.40
C LEU A 157 -4.42 -1.75 -4.61
N ALA A 158 -4.40 -3.05 -4.92
CA ALA A 158 -5.23 -4.03 -4.24
C ALA A 158 -4.88 -4.16 -2.76
N ARG A 159 -3.60 -4.04 -2.40
CA ARG A 159 -3.14 -4.14 -1.01
C ARG A 159 -3.38 -2.88 -0.19
N PHE A 160 -3.28 -1.70 -0.79
CA PHE A 160 -3.19 -0.43 -0.08
C PHE A 160 -4.46 0.43 -0.12
N VAL A 161 -5.38 0.24 -1.05
CA VAL A 161 -6.62 1.05 -1.16
C VAL A 161 -7.47 1.06 0.11
N SER A 162 -7.38 0.02 0.93
CA SER A 162 -8.07 -0.01 2.23
C SER A 162 -7.37 0.82 3.32
N PHE A 163 -6.15 1.31 3.07
CA PHE A 163 -5.31 1.96 4.06
C PHE A 163 -4.66 3.28 3.60
N GLU A 164 -4.80 3.67 2.33
CA GLU A 164 -4.15 4.87 1.76
C GLU A 164 -4.42 6.13 2.60
N ASP A 165 -5.69 6.40 2.93
CA ASP A 165 -6.09 7.54 3.76
C ASP A 165 -5.56 7.47 5.20
N VAL A 166 -5.35 6.25 5.71
CA VAL A 166 -4.82 6.02 7.07
C VAL A 166 -3.32 6.23 7.09
N LEU A 167 -2.61 5.63 6.13
CA LEU A 167 -1.16 5.68 6.05
C LEU A 167 -0.67 7.06 5.66
N GLU A 168 -1.31 7.75 4.74
CA GLU A 168 -0.93 9.11 4.34
C GLU A 168 -1.04 10.09 5.51
N LYS A 169 -2.10 10.01 6.31
CA LYS A 169 -2.28 10.85 7.51
C LYS A 169 -1.33 10.48 8.65
N LEU A 170 -0.91 9.22 8.74
CA LEU A 170 0.01 8.74 9.78
C LEU A 170 1.48 8.90 9.37
N THR A 171 1.79 8.85 8.08
CA THR A 171 3.16 8.95 7.54
C THR A 171 3.78 10.33 7.78
N VAL A 172 2.96 11.38 7.73
CA VAL A 172 3.40 12.75 8.07
C VAL A 172 3.94 12.86 9.49
N PHE A 173 3.51 11.99 10.41
CA PHE A 173 3.95 12.01 11.81
C PHE A 173 5.19 11.15 12.12
N HIS A 174 5.61 10.24 11.22
CA HIS A 174 6.65 9.23 11.55
C HIS A 174 7.70 9.07 10.45
N MET A 175 8.23 10.18 9.96
CA MET A 175 9.26 10.20 8.89
C MET A 175 10.65 9.62 9.26
N GLU A 176 10.78 9.01 10.44
CA GLU A 176 12.02 8.30 10.82
C GLU A 176 12.16 6.93 10.15
N LYS A 177 11.07 6.34 9.63
CA LYS A 177 11.08 5.01 8.99
C LYS A 177 11.06 5.11 7.47
N ASP A 178 11.64 4.08 6.82
CA ASP A 178 11.60 3.90 5.37
C ASP A 178 10.18 3.46 4.95
N VAL A 179 9.36 4.43 4.55
CA VAL A 179 7.98 4.20 4.14
C VAL A 179 7.87 4.12 2.62
N SER A 180 6.88 3.33 2.16
CA SER A 180 6.48 3.30 0.76
C SER A 180 5.46 4.39 0.49
N ALA A 181 5.48 4.98 -0.70
CA ALA A 181 4.54 6.02 -1.10
C ALA A 181 4.09 5.86 -2.55
N GLY A 182 3.00 6.54 -2.88
CA GLY A 182 2.45 6.64 -4.23
C GLY A 182 1.79 5.36 -4.75
N ILE A 183 1.35 5.40 -6.00
CA ILE A 183 0.52 4.36 -6.63
C ILE A 183 1.22 3.00 -6.78
N ALA A 184 2.54 2.99 -6.97
CA ALA A 184 3.37 1.79 -7.07
C ALA A 184 4.12 1.47 -5.77
N GLN A 185 3.79 2.15 -4.66
CA GLN A 185 4.33 1.91 -3.32
C GLN A 185 5.86 1.78 -3.27
N VAL A 186 6.56 2.73 -3.90
CA VAL A 186 8.02 2.78 -3.89
C VAL A 186 8.51 3.25 -2.51
N LYS A 187 9.46 2.53 -1.93
CA LYS A 187 10.11 2.94 -0.68
C LYS A 187 11.01 4.16 -0.90
N ILE A 188 11.06 5.05 0.07
CA ILE A 188 11.88 6.27 0.00
C ILE A 188 13.37 5.91 -0.16
N GLU A 189 13.87 4.91 0.56
CA GLU A 189 15.26 4.48 0.43
C GLU A 189 15.54 3.78 -0.90
N THR A 190 14.55 3.12 -1.51
CA THR A 190 14.67 2.61 -2.88
C THR A 190 14.82 3.76 -3.86
N ALA A 191 13.98 4.82 -3.75
CA ALA A 191 14.09 6.01 -4.59
C ALA A 191 15.44 6.71 -4.40
N ARG A 192 15.92 6.86 -3.16
CA ARG A 192 17.26 7.39 -2.85
C ARG A 192 18.35 6.62 -3.58
N GLY A 193 18.34 5.29 -3.45
CA GLY A 193 19.32 4.44 -4.13
C GLY A 193 19.26 4.56 -5.65
N LEU A 194 18.06 4.68 -6.24
CA LEU A 194 17.91 4.86 -7.69
C LEU A 194 18.45 6.20 -8.18
N ILE A 195 18.32 7.27 -7.39
CA ILE A 195 18.93 8.57 -7.70
C ILE A 195 20.46 8.46 -7.58
N LYS A 196 20.96 7.89 -6.49
CA LYS A 196 22.41 7.70 -6.24
C LYS A 196 23.08 6.89 -7.33
N ASP A 197 22.44 5.80 -7.76
CA ASP A 197 22.93 4.89 -8.80
C ASP A 197 22.71 5.45 -10.23
N GLY A 198 22.16 6.66 -10.37
CA GLY A 198 21.97 7.34 -11.66
C GLY A 198 20.81 6.81 -12.51
N TYR A 199 19.96 5.93 -11.98
CA TYR A 199 18.81 5.40 -12.74
C TYR A 199 17.75 6.45 -13.02
N PHE A 200 17.36 7.22 -11.98
CA PHE A 200 16.31 8.22 -12.14
C PHE A 200 16.44 9.36 -11.13
N ASN A 201 16.46 10.60 -11.62
CA ASN A 201 16.33 11.82 -10.82
C ASN A 201 15.01 12.52 -11.22
N PRO A 202 14.07 12.74 -10.30
CA PRO A 202 12.79 13.38 -10.60
C PRO A 202 12.91 14.87 -10.91
N ASP A 203 13.95 15.53 -10.37
CA ASP A 203 14.25 16.95 -10.62
C ASP A 203 15.77 17.19 -10.68
N PRO A 204 16.36 17.11 -11.89
CA PRO A 204 17.79 17.36 -12.07
C PRO A 204 18.25 18.79 -11.69
N LYS A 205 17.31 19.73 -11.52
CA LYS A 205 17.62 21.11 -11.12
C LYS A 205 17.70 21.24 -9.59
N ASP A 206 17.17 20.30 -8.83
CA ASP A 206 17.32 20.27 -7.37
C ASP A 206 18.71 19.70 -7.01
N PRO A 207 19.65 20.53 -6.52
CA PRO A 207 21.01 20.08 -6.21
C PRO A 207 21.06 19.06 -5.08
N ARG A 208 19.98 18.95 -4.26
CA ARG A 208 19.87 17.95 -3.19
C ARG A 208 19.68 16.54 -3.74
N LEU A 209 19.18 16.42 -4.99
CA LEU A 209 18.91 15.16 -5.67
C LEU A 209 20.07 14.74 -6.58
N SER A 210 21.23 15.39 -6.53
CA SER A 210 22.40 14.87 -7.23
C SER A 210 22.87 13.55 -6.60
N PRO A 211 23.48 12.63 -7.37
CA PRO A 211 23.99 11.35 -6.83
C PRO A 211 24.91 11.52 -5.62
N GLU A 212 25.70 12.59 -5.57
CA GLU A 212 26.66 12.86 -4.49
C GLU A 212 25.99 13.41 -3.22
N LYS A 213 24.84 14.07 -3.35
CA LYS A 213 24.18 14.78 -2.23
C LYS A 213 22.93 14.08 -1.72
N VAL A 214 22.30 13.21 -2.53
CA VAL A 214 21.01 12.59 -2.20
C VAL A 214 21.04 11.79 -0.90
N GLU A 215 22.20 11.26 -0.51
CA GLU A 215 22.38 10.52 0.74
C GLU A 215 22.07 11.38 1.97
N LYS A 216 22.36 12.69 1.89
CA LYS A 216 22.10 13.67 2.97
C LYS A 216 20.71 14.30 2.88
N THR A 217 19.96 14.06 1.81
CA THR A 217 18.62 14.61 1.62
C THR A 217 17.64 13.97 2.61
N LEU A 218 16.87 14.79 3.29
CA LEU A 218 15.93 14.31 4.29
C LEU A 218 14.82 13.46 3.63
N ARG A 219 14.38 12.41 4.31
CA ARG A 219 13.29 11.52 3.81
C ARG A 219 12.02 12.29 3.47
N LYS A 220 11.66 13.30 4.25
CA LYS A 220 10.50 14.15 3.98
C LYS A 220 10.58 14.86 2.63
N ASP A 221 11.78 15.29 2.22
CA ASP A 221 11.98 16.00 0.95
C ASP A 221 11.89 15.01 -0.21
N LEU A 222 12.46 13.81 -0.07
CA LEU A 222 12.30 12.73 -1.05
C LEU A 222 10.85 12.25 -1.15
N TYR A 223 10.14 12.18 -0.03
CA TYR A 223 8.73 11.80 0.00
C TYR A 223 7.86 12.70 -0.87
N GLU A 224 8.13 14.02 -0.89
CA GLU A 224 7.39 14.97 -1.71
C GLU A 224 7.47 14.64 -3.21
N TYR A 225 8.58 14.06 -3.67
CA TYR A 225 8.72 13.55 -5.04
C TYR A 225 8.08 12.16 -5.19
N VAL A 226 8.38 11.23 -4.28
CA VAL A 226 7.94 9.82 -4.39
C VAL A 226 6.41 9.69 -4.32
N LYS A 227 5.71 10.53 -3.56
CA LYS A 227 4.23 10.50 -3.47
C LYS A 227 3.52 10.91 -4.76
N GLN A 228 4.17 11.67 -5.66
CA GLN A 228 3.57 12.15 -6.88
C GLN A 228 3.45 11.01 -7.91
N PRO A 229 2.27 10.73 -8.48
CA PRO A 229 2.06 9.59 -9.37
C PRO A 229 3.05 9.52 -10.53
N LYS A 230 3.36 10.67 -11.16
CA LYS A 230 4.33 10.75 -12.25
C LYS A 230 5.69 10.19 -11.82
N TYR A 231 6.29 10.77 -10.78
CA TYR A 231 7.62 10.33 -10.33
C TYR A 231 7.60 8.94 -9.73
N ASN A 232 6.51 8.58 -9.04
CA ASN A 232 6.35 7.26 -8.45
C ASN A 232 6.38 6.13 -9.48
N ILE A 233 5.65 6.30 -10.60
CA ILE A 233 5.63 5.33 -11.70
C ILE A 233 7.02 5.25 -12.36
N PHE A 234 7.71 6.36 -12.54
CA PHE A 234 9.07 6.39 -13.09
C PHE A 234 10.07 5.73 -12.14
N PHE A 235 9.99 5.96 -10.83
CA PHE A 235 10.79 5.24 -9.85
C PHE A 235 10.51 3.73 -9.86
N ALA A 236 9.25 3.32 -10.02
CA ALA A 236 8.89 1.91 -10.10
C ALA A 236 9.52 1.23 -11.34
N ALA A 237 9.43 1.86 -12.51
CA ALA A 237 10.07 1.38 -13.73
C ALA A 237 11.61 1.36 -13.62
N ALA A 238 12.20 2.42 -13.07
CA ALA A 238 13.64 2.49 -12.78
C ALA A 238 14.07 1.37 -11.81
N HIS A 239 13.24 1.05 -10.81
CA HIS A 239 13.52 -0.05 -9.89
C HIS A 239 13.51 -1.41 -10.62
N MET A 240 12.53 -1.66 -11.50
CA MET A 240 12.53 -2.87 -12.32
C MET A 240 13.79 -2.97 -13.19
N ARG A 241 14.20 -1.87 -13.83
CA ARG A 241 15.45 -1.82 -14.62
C ARG A 241 16.67 -2.12 -13.76
N ALA A 242 16.79 -1.48 -12.61
CA ALA A 242 17.89 -1.72 -11.68
C ALA A 242 17.97 -3.18 -11.20
N LEU A 243 16.83 -3.85 -11.03
CA LEU A 243 16.78 -5.28 -10.73
C LEU A 243 17.31 -6.11 -11.92
N ILE A 244 16.87 -5.82 -13.14
CA ILE A 244 17.35 -6.50 -14.36
C ILE A 244 18.85 -6.36 -14.49
N ASP A 245 19.37 -5.13 -14.39
CA ASP A 245 20.80 -4.85 -14.55
C ASP A 245 21.65 -5.51 -13.45
N ARG A 246 21.16 -5.52 -12.22
CA ARG A 246 21.86 -6.16 -11.10
C ARG A 246 21.98 -7.67 -11.24
N TRP A 247 20.99 -8.32 -11.87
CA TRP A 247 20.92 -9.76 -11.97
C TRP A 247 21.47 -10.31 -13.30
N LYS A 248 21.76 -9.46 -14.28
CA LYS A 248 22.13 -9.86 -15.66
C LYS A 248 23.27 -10.86 -15.76
N GLU A 249 24.24 -10.82 -14.82
CA GLU A 249 25.38 -11.72 -14.78
C GLU A 249 24.99 -13.14 -14.29
N PHE A 250 23.83 -13.28 -13.67
CA PHE A 250 23.36 -14.52 -13.06
C PHE A 250 22.17 -15.11 -13.83
N VAL A 251 21.23 -14.28 -14.23
CA VAL A 251 20.02 -14.68 -14.96
C VAL A 251 19.40 -13.49 -15.67
N ASP A 252 18.94 -13.70 -16.91
CA ASP A 252 18.17 -12.67 -17.62
C ASP A 252 16.75 -12.59 -17.03
N LEU A 253 16.51 -11.56 -16.23
CA LEU A 253 15.23 -11.36 -15.59
C LEU A 253 14.14 -10.90 -16.56
N ARG A 254 14.46 -10.44 -17.78
CA ARG A 254 13.45 -10.05 -18.79
C ARG A 254 12.57 -11.23 -19.16
N GLU A 255 13.13 -12.45 -19.14
CA GLU A 255 12.42 -13.70 -19.39
C GLU A 255 11.73 -14.27 -18.13
N ARG A 256 11.86 -13.59 -16.98
CA ARG A 256 11.43 -14.09 -15.68
C ARG A 256 10.60 -13.03 -14.92
N PRO A 257 9.43 -12.63 -15.47
CA PRO A 257 8.59 -11.57 -14.86
C PRO A 257 8.17 -11.91 -13.43
N GLU A 258 7.99 -13.19 -13.08
CA GLU A 258 7.65 -13.63 -11.73
C GLU A 258 8.81 -13.41 -10.72
N ILE A 259 10.04 -13.41 -11.21
CA ILE A 259 11.21 -13.10 -10.38
C ILE A 259 11.33 -11.59 -10.19
N ILE A 260 11.18 -10.78 -11.25
CA ILE A 260 11.14 -9.30 -11.13
C ILE A 260 10.08 -8.91 -10.10
N ALA A 261 8.85 -9.42 -10.22
CA ALA A 261 7.75 -9.13 -9.30
C ALA A 261 8.04 -9.57 -7.86
N THR A 262 8.70 -10.72 -7.70
CA THR A 262 9.16 -11.21 -6.40
C THR A 262 10.18 -10.25 -5.79
N LEU A 263 11.23 -9.90 -6.52
CA LEU A 263 12.30 -9.02 -6.07
C LEU A 263 11.78 -7.60 -5.78
N TYR A 264 10.88 -7.10 -6.60
CA TYR A 264 10.20 -5.82 -6.36
C TYR A 264 9.49 -5.83 -4.99
N SER A 265 8.78 -6.91 -4.68
CA SER A 265 7.99 -7.04 -3.45
C SER A 265 8.80 -7.20 -2.18
N ILE A 266 10.00 -7.78 -2.25
CA ILE A 266 10.87 -8.03 -1.08
C ILE A 266 11.99 -7.00 -0.93
N GLY A 267 12.18 -6.13 -1.92
CA GLY A 267 13.21 -5.10 -1.93
C GLY A 267 14.59 -5.59 -2.40
N ARG A 268 15.55 -4.66 -2.46
CA ARG A 268 16.90 -4.85 -3.05
C ARG A 268 17.84 -5.76 -2.24
N GLY A 269 17.42 -6.25 -1.07
CA GLY A 269 18.31 -6.84 -0.06
C GLY A 269 18.88 -8.23 -0.37
N LYS A 270 18.35 -8.98 -1.35
CA LYS A 270 18.86 -10.30 -1.67
C LYS A 270 20.02 -10.23 -2.68
N PRO A 271 21.16 -10.89 -2.41
CA PRO A 271 22.24 -10.98 -3.38
C PRO A 271 21.79 -11.81 -4.60
N PRO A 272 22.23 -11.44 -5.82
CA PRO A 272 21.98 -12.22 -7.03
C PRO A 272 22.61 -13.63 -6.97
N HIS A 273 21.93 -14.59 -7.59
CA HIS A 273 22.41 -15.96 -7.77
C HIS A 273 21.72 -16.64 -8.95
N GLY A 274 22.28 -17.73 -9.48
CA GLY A 274 21.82 -18.36 -10.73
C GLY A 274 20.45 -19.06 -10.67
N SER A 275 19.85 -19.26 -9.50
CA SER A 275 18.59 -20.01 -9.35
C SER A 275 17.56 -19.26 -8.47
N PRO A 276 17.12 -18.05 -8.85
CA PRO A 276 16.10 -17.34 -8.10
C PRO A 276 14.75 -18.04 -8.17
N GLN A 277 14.06 -18.14 -7.03
CA GLN A 277 12.74 -18.74 -6.94
C GLN A 277 11.67 -17.68 -6.70
N PRO A 278 10.52 -17.75 -7.41
CA PRO A 278 9.44 -16.80 -7.21
C PRO A 278 8.71 -17.10 -5.88
N ASN A 279 8.24 -16.04 -5.23
CA ASN A 279 7.30 -16.17 -4.13
C ASN A 279 5.85 -16.16 -4.65
N LYS A 280 4.88 -16.45 -3.77
CA LYS A 280 3.45 -16.48 -4.12
C LYS A 280 2.97 -15.13 -4.68
N ARG A 281 3.50 -14.01 -4.19
CA ARG A 281 3.14 -12.67 -4.66
C ARG A 281 3.66 -12.43 -6.08
N GLY A 282 4.91 -12.77 -6.35
CA GLY A 282 5.50 -12.67 -7.70
C GLY A 282 4.76 -13.50 -8.73
N LEU A 283 4.39 -14.75 -8.38
CA LEU A 283 3.58 -15.61 -9.24
C LEU A 283 2.20 -15.01 -9.54
N GLN A 284 1.53 -14.43 -8.55
CA GLN A 284 0.23 -13.78 -8.76
C GLN A 284 0.35 -12.54 -9.65
N ILE A 285 1.36 -11.70 -9.42
CA ILE A 285 1.61 -10.50 -10.23
C ILE A 285 1.87 -10.90 -11.69
N ALA A 286 2.81 -11.80 -11.94
CA ALA A 286 3.19 -12.21 -13.29
C ALA A 286 2.12 -13.07 -13.98
N GLY A 287 1.23 -13.71 -13.25
CA GLY A 287 0.14 -14.51 -13.79
C GLY A 287 -1.17 -13.73 -13.94
N GLU A 288 -1.88 -13.57 -12.83
CA GLU A 288 -3.24 -12.98 -12.81
C GLU A 288 -3.21 -11.50 -13.16
N PHE A 289 -2.39 -10.71 -12.47
CA PHE A 289 -2.41 -9.26 -12.62
C PHE A 289 -1.78 -8.82 -13.94
N TYR A 290 -0.83 -9.58 -14.46
CA TYR A 290 -0.26 -9.34 -15.78
C TYR A 290 -1.34 -9.48 -16.89
N LYS A 291 -2.18 -10.54 -16.82
CA LYS A 291 -3.30 -10.70 -17.73
C LYS A 291 -4.29 -9.55 -17.64
N LEU A 292 -4.66 -9.14 -16.42
CA LEU A 292 -5.53 -7.98 -16.19
C LEU A 292 -4.92 -6.69 -16.75
N SER A 293 -3.63 -6.46 -16.55
CA SER A 293 -2.93 -5.30 -17.08
C SER A 293 -3.00 -5.24 -18.61
N ARG A 294 -2.72 -6.35 -19.29
CA ARG A 294 -2.86 -6.45 -20.75
C ARG A 294 -4.29 -6.19 -21.22
N GLU A 295 -5.27 -6.82 -20.60
CA GLU A 295 -6.69 -6.62 -20.90
C GLU A 295 -7.14 -5.18 -20.70
N TRP A 296 -6.63 -4.51 -19.68
CA TRP A 296 -7.10 -3.17 -19.34
C TRP A 296 -6.40 -2.06 -20.12
N PHE A 297 -5.24 -2.31 -20.67
CA PHE A 297 -4.51 -1.37 -21.53
C PHE A 297 -4.85 -1.53 -23.02
N SER A 298 -5.48 -2.65 -23.40
CA SER A 298 -6.14 -2.79 -24.70
C SER A 298 -7.51 -2.07 -24.70
#